data_cee5d08c45aab0e8edc0c880a37578ba
#
_entry.id   cee5d08c45aab0e8edc0c880a37578ba
#
_cell.length_a   1.000
_cell.length_b   1.000
_cell.length_c   1.000
_cell.angle_alpha   90.00
_cell.angle_beta   90.00
_cell.angle_gamma   90.00
#
_symmetry.space_group_name_H-M   'P 1'
#
loop_
_entity.id
_entity.type
_entity.pdbx_description
1 polymer ?
#
loop_
_entity_poly.entity_id
_entity_poly.type
_entity_poly.pdbx_seq_one_letter_code
_entity_poly.pdbx_strand_id
1 'polypeptide(L)'
;SCLTIANFWLPEIAGKFARACPDTPLEITVDIVSRVAAMLAANKIDIALYEGAVPDARFRAREFSSYRIGWLAAPDHPLAKQKQIPLSEALRHPLLLREKGSAVRSTFDSTLLLHGLKAEARWTSVNSQALVRGALGGAGICVIPEIIAANELAAGRLVRLDIAAEPMVNKNFIVYHPDKYLSPQASKLIEIVLTVSPGDQAVK
;
A
#
# COMPACT_ATOMS: atom_id res chain seq x y z
N SER A 1 3.59 1.99 -11.62
CA SER A 1 3.63 1.48 -10.23
C SER A 1 2.62 2.19 -9.35
N CYS A 2 2.10 1.46 -8.34
CA CYS A 2 1.33 2.07 -7.25
C CYS A 2 2.24 2.78 -6.24
N LEU A 3 1.64 3.69 -5.42
CA LEU A 3 2.41 4.64 -4.61
C LEU A 3 3.26 3.98 -3.51
N THR A 4 2.72 3.01 -2.76
CA THR A 4 3.48 2.37 -1.67
C THR A 4 4.67 1.60 -2.24
N ILE A 5 4.45 0.85 -3.32
CA ILE A 5 5.53 0.13 -4.01
C ILE A 5 6.58 1.11 -4.54
N ALA A 6 6.16 2.24 -5.11
CA ALA A 6 7.06 3.26 -5.64
C ALA A 6 7.99 3.85 -4.57
N ASN A 7 7.53 3.95 -3.33
CA ASN A 7 8.35 4.48 -2.24
C ASN A 7 9.34 3.46 -1.65
N PHE A 8 8.97 2.17 -1.58
CA PHE A 8 9.70 1.20 -0.77
C PHE A 8 10.42 0.10 -1.56
N TRP A 9 9.93 -0.27 -2.73
CA TRP A 9 10.50 -1.35 -3.55
C TRP A 9 11.05 -0.87 -4.88
N LEU A 10 10.35 0.06 -5.55
CA LEU A 10 10.70 0.50 -6.89
C LEU A 10 12.09 1.11 -7.01
N PRO A 11 12.65 1.89 -6.05
CA PRO A 11 14.00 2.42 -6.16
C PRO A 11 15.07 1.32 -6.26
N GLU A 12 14.93 0.25 -5.49
CA GLU A 12 15.84 -0.90 -5.55
C GLU A 12 15.68 -1.67 -6.87
N ILE A 13 14.43 -1.91 -7.28
CA ILE A 13 14.09 -2.58 -8.54
C ILE A 13 14.69 -1.80 -9.72
N ALA A 14 14.47 -0.50 -9.79
CA ALA A 14 14.98 0.36 -10.87
C ALA A 14 16.51 0.38 -10.89
N GLY A 15 17.15 0.46 -9.72
CA GLY A 15 18.61 0.41 -9.62
C GLY A 15 19.20 -0.93 -10.06
N LYS A 16 18.56 -2.04 -9.72
CA LYS A 16 18.98 -3.38 -10.19
C LYS A 16 18.79 -3.53 -11.70
N PHE A 17 17.65 -3.02 -12.22
CA PHE A 17 17.38 -3.09 -13.66
C PHE A 17 18.35 -2.25 -14.47
N ALA A 18 18.65 -1.02 -14.07
CA ALA A 18 19.60 -0.15 -14.74
C ALA A 18 21.01 -0.78 -14.84
N ARG A 19 21.43 -1.52 -13.81
CA ARG A 19 22.71 -2.26 -13.85
C ARG A 19 22.66 -3.48 -14.75
N ALA A 20 21.54 -4.17 -14.82
CA ALA A 20 21.37 -5.39 -15.61
C ALA A 20 21.11 -5.12 -17.10
N CYS A 21 20.51 -3.98 -17.42
CA CYS A 21 20.10 -3.59 -18.77
C CYS A 21 20.45 -2.11 -19.04
N PRO A 22 21.74 -1.73 -19.08
CA PRO A 22 22.16 -0.32 -19.11
C PRO A 22 21.69 0.43 -20.37
N ASP A 23 21.53 -0.27 -21.49
CA ASP A 23 21.13 0.31 -22.77
C ASP A 23 19.60 0.33 -22.96
N THR A 24 18.84 -0.07 -21.95
CA THR A 24 17.37 -0.14 -22.04
C THR A 24 16.75 0.95 -21.17
N PRO A 25 16.05 1.94 -21.75
CA PRO A 25 15.33 2.93 -20.97
C PRO A 25 14.19 2.27 -20.18
N LEU A 26 14.06 2.68 -18.92
CA LEU A 26 12.94 2.28 -18.05
C LEU A 26 12.10 3.52 -17.75
N GLU A 27 10.97 3.64 -18.43
CA GLU A 27 9.99 4.68 -18.12
C GLU A 27 9.11 4.26 -16.96
N ILE A 28 9.00 5.10 -15.94
CA ILE A 28 8.27 4.82 -14.72
C ILE A 28 7.17 5.85 -14.53
N THR A 29 5.94 5.39 -14.46
CA THR A 29 4.79 6.21 -14.05
C THR A 29 4.26 5.71 -12.71
N VAL A 30 4.01 6.64 -11.78
CA VAL A 30 3.46 6.34 -10.45
C VAL A 30 2.08 6.98 -10.33
N ASP A 31 1.07 6.16 -10.01
CA ASP A 31 -0.30 6.65 -9.84
C ASP A 31 -1.08 5.75 -8.86
N ILE A 32 -2.35 6.09 -8.60
CA ILE A 32 -3.25 5.26 -7.79
C ILE A 32 -3.62 3.97 -8.53
N VAL A 33 -3.98 2.95 -7.76
CA VAL A 33 -4.30 1.59 -8.25
C VAL A 33 -5.28 1.59 -9.42
N SER A 34 -6.37 2.36 -9.34
CA SER A 34 -7.40 2.41 -10.39
C SER A 34 -6.87 2.95 -11.72
N ARG A 35 -5.95 3.93 -11.69
CA ARG A 35 -5.32 4.48 -12.90
C ARG A 35 -4.27 3.54 -13.47
N VAL A 36 -3.46 2.92 -12.62
CA VAL A 36 -2.48 1.90 -13.05
C VAL A 36 -3.19 0.75 -13.76
N ALA A 37 -4.33 0.28 -13.21
CA ALA A 37 -5.16 -0.75 -13.85
C ALA A 37 -5.68 -0.30 -15.23
N ALA A 38 -6.18 0.93 -15.32
CA ALA A 38 -6.67 1.48 -16.59
C ALA A 38 -5.55 1.62 -17.65
N MET A 39 -4.35 2.05 -17.24
CA MET A 39 -3.20 2.12 -18.16
C MET A 39 -2.77 0.75 -18.65
N LEU A 40 -2.76 -0.27 -17.80
CA LEU A 40 -2.43 -1.64 -18.18
C LEU A 40 -3.47 -2.19 -19.16
N ALA A 41 -4.77 -2.04 -18.86
CA ALA A 41 -5.86 -2.48 -19.71
C ALA A 41 -5.87 -1.79 -21.09
N ALA A 42 -5.42 -0.54 -21.16
CA ALA A 42 -5.29 0.22 -22.40
C ALA A 42 -3.94 0.00 -23.12
N ASN A 43 -3.11 -0.94 -22.69
CA ASN A 43 -1.75 -1.20 -23.22
C ASN A 43 -0.83 0.04 -23.23
N LYS A 44 -1.07 1.03 -22.35
CA LYS A 44 -0.22 2.21 -22.20
C LYS A 44 1.04 1.93 -21.39
N ILE A 45 1.08 0.82 -20.65
CA ILE A 45 2.23 0.32 -19.90
C ILE A 45 2.39 -1.18 -20.17
N ASP A 46 3.62 -1.67 -20.09
CA ASP A 46 3.95 -3.08 -20.33
C ASP A 46 3.75 -3.94 -19.08
N ILE A 47 4.16 -3.40 -17.95
CA ILE A 47 4.21 -4.08 -16.65
C ILE A 47 3.67 -3.11 -15.59
N ALA A 48 2.84 -3.61 -14.70
CA ALA A 48 2.38 -2.89 -13.53
C ALA A 48 2.93 -3.52 -12.25
N LEU A 49 3.44 -2.70 -11.34
CA LEU A 49 3.62 -3.06 -9.93
C LEU A 49 2.37 -2.59 -9.18
N TYR A 50 1.57 -3.55 -8.71
CA TYR A 50 0.19 -3.36 -8.33
C TYR A 50 -0.06 -3.77 -6.88
N GLU A 51 -0.90 -3.02 -6.16
CA GLU A 51 -1.23 -3.25 -4.75
C GLU A 51 -2.67 -3.74 -4.58
N GLY A 52 -2.90 -4.68 -3.66
CA GLY A 52 -4.24 -5.14 -3.29
C GLY A 52 -4.82 -6.17 -4.27
N ALA A 53 -6.13 -6.20 -4.44
CA ALA A 53 -6.80 -7.17 -5.29
C ALA A 53 -6.49 -6.91 -6.78
N VAL A 54 -6.00 -7.94 -7.47
CA VAL A 54 -5.77 -7.86 -8.92
C VAL A 54 -7.12 -7.69 -9.64
N PRO A 55 -7.25 -6.66 -10.50
CA PRO A 55 -8.56 -6.21 -10.97
C PRO A 55 -9.22 -7.14 -11.97
N ASP A 56 -8.46 -8.01 -12.65
CA ASP A 56 -8.96 -8.78 -13.77
C ASP A 56 -8.17 -10.08 -13.96
N ALA A 57 -8.91 -11.20 -14.06
CA ALA A 57 -8.34 -12.53 -14.31
C ALA A 57 -7.67 -12.67 -15.69
N ARG A 58 -7.88 -11.71 -16.59
CA ARG A 58 -7.19 -11.68 -17.90
C ARG A 58 -5.71 -11.36 -17.77
N PHE A 59 -5.27 -10.75 -16.67
CA PHE A 59 -3.86 -10.45 -16.48
C PHE A 59 -3.13 -11.55 -15.72
N ARG A 60 -1.89 -11.77 -16.09
CA ARG A 60 -0.98 -12.60 -15.28
C ARG A 60 -0.47 -11.77 -14.11
N ALA A 61 -0.68 -12.27 -12.91
CA ALA A 61 -0.23 -11.64 -11.69
C ALA A 61 0.64 -12.60 -10.88
N ARG A 62 1.77 -12.10 -10.36
CA ARG A 62 2.66 -12.85 -9.46
C ARG A 62 2.93 -11.98 -8.23
N GLU A 63 2.65 -12.53 -7.05
CA GLU A 63 2.95 -11.87 -5.78
C GLU A 63 4.47 -11.80 -5.57
N PHE A 64 4.97 -10.66 -5.09
CA PHE A 64 6.39 -10.49 -4.75
C PHE A 64 6.61 -9.93 -3.34
N SER A 65 5.63 -9.32 -2.72
CA SER A 65 5.71 -8.82 -1.35
C SER A 65 4.32 -8.53 -0.77
N SER A 66 4.27 -8.13 0.50
CA SER A 66 3.06 -7.66 1.18
C SER A 66 3.41 -6.62 2.23
N TYR A 67 2.41 -5.91 2.74
CA TYR A 67 2.56 -5.00 3.88
C TYR A 67 1.29 -4.92 4.71
N ARG A 68 1.46 -4.62 5.99
CA ARG A 68 0.35 -4.38 6.92
C ARG A 68 -0.18 -2.96 6.81
N ILE A 69 -1.49 -2.81 6.99
CA ILE A 69 -2.18 -1.54 7.16
C ILE A 69 -2.55 -1.43 8.64
N GLY A 70 -2.03 -0.41 9.29
CA GLY A 70 -2.24 -0.17 10.72
C GLY A 70 -3.23 0.95 10.99
N TRP A 71 -3.91 0.88 12.12
CA TRP A 71 -4.63 1.97 12.74
C TRP A 71 -3.66 2.65 13.70
N LEU A 72 -3.21 3.85 13.35
CA LEU A 72 -2.12 4.53 14.06
C LEU A 72 -2.61 5.84 14.64
N ALA A 73 -2.20 6.14 15.87
CA ALA A 73 -2.55 7.37 16.57
C ALA A 73 -1.39 7.88 17.41
N ALA A 74 -1.47 9.12 17.90
CA ALA A 74 -0.55 9.64 18.87
C ALA A 74 -0.62 8.86 20.20
N PRO A 75 0.46 8.78 21.00
CA PRO A 75 0.50 7.99 22.23
C PRO A 75 -0.48 8.45 23.32
N ASP A 76 -0.91 9.70 23.26
CA ASP A 76 -1.90 10.32 24.17
C ASP A 76 -3.36 10.17 23.69
N HIS A 77 -3.56 9.52 22.52
CA HIS A 77 -4.91 9.26 22.02
C HIS A 77 -5.70 8.37 23.01
N PRO A 78 -7.01 8.63 23.27
CA PRO A 78 -7.81 7.89 24.26
C PRO A 78 -7.79 6.36 24.10
N LEU A 79 -7.62 5.88 22.88
CA LEU A 79 -7.57 4.45 22.56
C LEU A 79 -6.16 3.85 22.62
N ALA A 80 -5.11 4.64 22.80
CA ALA A 80 -3.70 4.20 22.66
C ALA A 80 -3.29 3.07 23.63
N LYS A 81 -3.92 3.02 24.81
CA LYS A 81 -3.64 2.01 25.86
C LYS A 81 -4.68 0.89 25.93
N GLN A 82 -5.73 0.98 25.14
CA GLN A 82 -6.79 -0.02 25.12
C GLN A 82 -6.37 -1.24 24.30
N LYS A 83 -6.94 -2.38 24.64
CA LYS A 83 -6.75 -3.65 23.95
C LYS A 83 -8.07 -4.13 23.37
N GLN A 84 -7.97 -4.85 22.25
CA GLN A 84 -9.14 -5.45 21.58
C GLN A 84 -10.25 -4.42 21.35
N ILE A 85 -9.87 -3.26 20.79
CA ILE A 85 -10.79 -2.14 20.54
C ILE A 85 -11.81 -2.56 19.47
N PRO A 86 -13.11 -2.52 19.76
CA PRO A 86 -14.13 -2.79 18.75
C PRO A 86 -14.02 -1.78 17.58
N LEU A 87 -14.23 -2.26 16.35
CA LEU A 87 -14.24 -1.38 15.16
C LEU A 87 -15.23 -0.22 15.35
N SER A 88 -16.43 -0.50 15.88
CA SER A 88 -17.44 0.50 16.14
C SER A 88 -17.00 1.61 17.10
N GLU A 89 -16.10 1.30 18.05
CA GLU A 89 -15.51 2.29 18.95
C GLU A 89 -14.46 3.13 18.23
N ALA A 90 -13.55 2.49 17.49
CA ALA A 90 -12.53 3.20 16.71
C ALA A 90 -13.16 4.19 15.70
N LEU A 91 -14.29 3.81 15.11
CA LEU A 91 -15.02 4.64 14.14
C LEU A 91 -15.72 5.87 14.74
N ARG A 92 -15.79 6.00 16.06
CA ARG A 92 -16.31 7.22 16.73
C ARG A 92 -15.27 8.34 16.77
N HIS A 93 -14.01 8.02 16.48
CA HIS A 93 -12.92 8.98 16.46
C HIS A 93 -12.68 9.54 15.06
N PRO A 94 -12.09 10.75 14.93
CA PRO A 94 -11.74 11.31 13.63
C PRO A 94 -10.79 10.38 12.87
N LEU A 95 -11.14 10.05 11.62
CA LEU A 95 -10.34 9.18 10.76
C LEU A 95 -9.62 9.98 9.68
N LEU A 96 -8.33 9.71 9.54
CA LEU A 96 -7.44 10.27 8.52
C LEU A 96 -7.17 9.14 7.50
N LEU A 97 -7.78 9.20 6.34
CA LEU A 97 -7.83 8.10 5.38
C LEU A 97 -7.22 8.47 4.04
N ARG A 98 -6.75 7.46 3.34
CA ARG A 98 -6.40 7.60 1.94
C ARG A 98 -7.64 7.88 1.09
N GLU A 99 -7.40 8.43 -0.07
CA GLU A 99 -8.42 8.74 -1.07
C GLU A 99 -9.09 7.48 -1.63
N LYS A 100 -10.32 7.64 -2.13
CA LYS A 100 -11.01 6.58 -2.87
C LYS A 100 -10.21 6.22 -4.13
N GLY A 101 -10.12 4.91 -4.41
CA GLY A 101 -9.33 4.37 -5.52
C GLY A 101 -7.88 4.01 -5.16
N SER A 102 -7.42 4.27 -3.92
CA SER A 102 -6.18 3.67 -3.41
C SER A 102 -6.42 2.25 -2.89
N ALA A 103 -5.42 1.38 -2.99
CA ALA A 103 -5.50 0.01 -2.47
C ALA A 103 -5.74 -0.01 -0.96
N VAL A 104 -5.07 0.87 -0.21
CA VAL A 104 -5.22 1.00 1.24
C VAL A 104 -6.67 1.33 1.62
N ARG A 105 -7.28 2.30 0.91
CA ARG A 105 -8.66 2.68 1.16
C ARG A 105 -9.64 1.55 0.79
N SER A 106 -9.41 0.87 -0.31
CA SER A 106 -10.25 -0.26 -0.73
C SER A 106 -10.21 -1.40 0.29
N THR A 107 -9.03 -1.75 0.81
CA THR A 107 -8.89 -2.77 1.85
C THR A 107 -9.57 -2.35 3.15
N PHE A 108 -9.40 -1.11 3.57
CA PHE A 108 -10.09 -0.57 4.74
C PHE A 108 -11.62 -0.62 4.59
N ASP A 109 -12.15 -0.10 3.49
CA ASP A 109 -13.60 -0.08 3.23
C ASP A 109 -14.18 -1.50 3.15
N SER A 110 -13.46 -2.44 2.52
CA SER A 110 -13.84 -3.86 2.45
C SER A 110 -13.85 -4.52 3.82
N THR A 111 -12.85 -4.24 4.67
CA THR A 111 -12.82 -4.75 6.04
C THR A 111 -14.04 -4.27 6.83
N LEU A 112 -14.38 -3.00 6.75
CA LEU A 112 -15.57 -2.47 7.42
C LEU A 112 -16.86 -3.09 6.89
N LEU A 113 -16.95 -3.27 5.57
CA LEU A 113 -18.13 -3.87 4.93
C LEU A 113 -18.39 -5.30 5.44
N LEU A 114 -17.35 -6.10 5.63
CA LEU A 114 -17.45 -7.46 6.19
C LEU A 114 -18.05 -7.46 7.61
N HIS A 115 -17.89 -6.37 8.35
CA HIS A 115 -18.48 -6.17 9.68
C HIS A 115 -19.80 -5.38 9.65
N GLY A 116 -20.38 -5.12 8.47
CA GLY A 116 -21.60 -4.33 8.33
C GLY A 116 -21.44 -2.85 8.69
N LEU A 117 -20.20 -2.34 8.70
CA LEU A 117 -19.85 -0.99 9.10
C LEU A 117 -19.47 -0.11 7.91
N LYS A 118 -19.55 1.19 8.10
CA LYS A 118 -19.07 2.22 7.17
C LYS A 118 -18.34 3.31 7.95
N ALA A 119 -17.42 3.99 7.30
CA ALA A 119 -16.70 5.11 7.89
C ALA A 119 -16.67 6.32 6.97
N GLU A 120 -16.72 7.48 7.58
CA GLU A 120 -16.42 8.75 6.92
C GLU A 120 -15.06 9.27 7.35
N ALA A 121 -14.30 9.78 6.39
CA ALA A 121 -13.03 10.39 6.68
C ALA A 121 -13.23 11.83 7.18
N ARG A 122 -12.60 12.18 8.29
CA ARG A 122 -12.46 13.57 8.71
C ARG A 122 -11.44 14.31 7.82
N TRP A 123 -10.40 13.59 7.40
CA TRP A 123 -9.37 14.09 6.50
C TRP A 123 -9.06 13.03 5.45
N THR A 124 -9.12 13.39 4.18
CA THR A 124 -8.73 12.53 3.05
C THR A 124 -7.49 13.10 2.37
N SER A 125 -6.50 12.26 2.06
CA SER A 125 -5.29 12.69 1.36
C SER A 125 -4.73 11.60 0.45
N VAL A 126 -4.22 12.00 -0.72
CA VAL A 126 -3.38 11.16 -1.59
C VAL A 126 -1.96 10.99 -1.01
N ASN A 127 -1.56 11.86 -0.11
CA ASN A 127 -0.25 11.84 0.54
C ASN A 127 -0.33 11.21 1.92
N SER A 128 0.16 9.98 2.06
CA SER A 128 0.18 9.25 3.33
C SER A 128 1.02 9.95 4.40
N GLN A 129 2.11 10.66 4.03
CA GLN A 129 2.92 11.42 5.00
C GLN A 129 2.12 12.57 5.64
N ALA A 130 1.20 13.19 4.89
CA ALA A 130 0.31 14.20 5.46
C ALA A 130 -0.60 13.59 6.53
N LEU A 131 -1.10 12.37 6.33
CA LEU A 131 -1.91 11.65 7.32
C LEU A 131 -1.09 11.27 8.55
N VAL A 132 0.17 10.83 8.38
CA VAL A 132 1.11 10.59 9.48
C VAL A 132 1.28 11.86 10.32
N ARG A 133 1.57 12.99 9.66
CA ARG A 133 1.73 14.29 10.34
C ARG A 133 0.45 14.73 11.06
N GLY A 134 -0.70 14.48 10.45
CA GLY A 134 -2.00 14.73 11.09
C GLY A 134 -2.19 13.91 12.36
N ALA A 135 -1.88 12.61 12.33
CA ALA A 135 -1.97 11.75 13.51
C ALA A 135 -0.98 12.15 14.61
N LEU A 136 0.27 12.50 14.23
CA LEU A 136 1.27 13.05 15.17
C LEU A 136 0.81 14.34 15.86
N GLY A 137 0.05 15.17 15.15
CA GLY A 137 -0.55 16.39 15.67
C GLY A 137 -1.87 16.17 16.43
N GLY A 138 -2.28 14.93 16.69
CA GLY A 138 -3.49 14.62 17.44
C GLY A 138 -4.79 14.83 16.65
N ALA A 139 -4.76 14.97 15.31
CA ALA A 139 -5.95 15.18 14.49
C ALA A 139 -6.88 13.96 14.42
N GLY A 140 -6.41 12.78 14.86
CA GLY A 140 -7.19 11.54 14.87
C GLY A 140 -6.38 10.29 14.53
N ILE A 141 -7.07 9.25 14.15
CA ILE A 141 -6.51 7.94 13.80
C ILE A 141 -6.20 7.91 12.30
N CYS A 142 -4.96 7.67 11.91
CA CYS A 142 -4.64 7.42 10.51
C CYS A 142 -4.60 5.91 10.20
N VAL A 143 -5.19 5.54 9.05
CA VAL A 143 -5.20 4.15 8.57
C VAL A 143 -4.35 4.08 7.31
N ILE A 144 -3.13 3.58 7.45
CA ILE A 144 -2.08 3.61 6.42
C ILE A 144 -1.18 2.37 6.48
N PRO A 145 -0.37 2.08 5.43
CA PRO A 145 0.70 1.11 5.53
C PRO A 145 1.67 1.44 6.67
N GLU A 146 1.90 0.48 7.58
CA GLU A 146 2.77 0.69 8.74
C GLU A 146 4.21 1.04 8.34
N ILE A 147 4.68 0.54 7.22
CA ILE A 147 6.00 0.84 6.67
C ILE A 147 6.21 2.35 6.43
N ILE A 148 5.13 3.10 6.13
CA ILE A 148 5.21 4.56 5.94
C ILE A 148 5.49 5.29 7.25
N ALA A 149 5.02 4.74 8.37
CA ALA A 149 5.19 5.29 9.71
C ALA A 149 6.24 4.54 10.55
N ALA A 150 7.07 3.70 9.93
CA ALA A 150 8.01 2.83 10.64
C ALA A 150 8.91 3.61 11.63
N ASN A 151 9.45 4.75 11.21
CA ASN A 151 10.30 5.60 12.05
C ASN A 151 9.52 6.22 13.23
N GLU A 152 8.27 6.59 13.01
CA GLU A 152 7.41 7.19 14.03
C GLU A 152 6.98 6.13 15.07
N LEU A 153 6.70 4.92 14.59
CA LEU A 153 6.39 3.77 15.43
C LEU A 153 7.60 3.32 16.26
N ALA A 154 8.78 3.22 15.63
CA ALA A 154 10.02 2.86 16.32
C ALA A 154 10.43 3.88 17.39
N ALA A 155 10.17 5.15 17.12
CA ALA A 155 10.44 6.24 18.06
C ALA A 155 9.32 6.44 19.11
N GLY A 156 8.25 5.66 19.09
CA GLY A 156 7.11 5.80 20.00
C GLY A 156 6.30 7.09 19.83
N ARG A 157 6.48 7.81 18.71
CA ARG A 157 5.72 9.03 18.40
C ARG A 157 4.33 8.72 17.84
N LEU A 158 4.15 7.54 17.27
CA LEU A 158 2.86 6.92 16.97
C LEU A 158 2.79 5.56 17.63
N VAL A 159 1.58 5.12 17.91
CA VAL A 159 1.30 3.78 18.42
C VAL A 159 0.29 3.06 17.51
N ARG A 160 0.39 1.73 17.45
CA ARG A 160 -0.63 0.89 16.85
C ARG A 160 -1.79 0.73 17.81
N LEU A 161 -2.99 0.98 17.34
CA LEU A 161 -4.21 0.64 18.07
C LEU A 161 -4.50 -0.84 17.88
N ASP A 162 -4.79 -1.51 18.97
CA ASP A 162 -5.12 -2.95 19.00
C ASP A 162 -6.62 -3.15 18.68
N ILE A 163 -6.94 -3.16 17.40
CA ILE A 163 -8.31 -3.30 16.90
C ILE A 163 -8.73 -4.77 16.92
N ALA A 164 -9.92 -5.06 17.46
CA ALA A 164 -10.54 -6.37 17.47
C ALA A 164 -11.13 -6.73 16.10
N ALA A 165 -10.25 -6.90 15.11
CA ALA A 165 -10.57 -7.30 13.74
C ALA A 165 -9.37 -8.03 13.12
N GLU A 166 -9.63 -8.74 12.03
CA GLU A 166 -8.56 -9.37 11.25
C GLU A 166 -7.55 -8.34 10.73
N PRO A 167 -6.25 -8.69 10.73
CA PRO A 167 -5.22 -7.79 10.23
C PRO A 167 -5.46 -7.41 8.76
N MET A 168 -5.42 -6.12 8.48
CA MET A 168 -5.48 -5.64 7.11
C MET A 168 -4.10 -5.78 6.46
N VAL A 169 -4.02 -6.55 5.39
CA VAL A 169 -2.78 -6.78 4.63
C VAL A 169 -3.04 -6.53 3.15
N ASN A 170 -2.19 -5.73 2.54
CA ASN A 170 -2.13 -5.63 1.09
C ASN A 170 -0.98 -6.47 0.54
N LYS A 171 -1.28 -7.22 -0.52
CA LYS A 171 -0.30 -7.94 -1.31
C LYS A 171 0.15 -7.09 -2.49
N ASN A 172 1.42 -7.22 -2.85
CA ASN A 172 2.02 -6.54 -4.00
C ASN A 172 2.28 -7.55 -5.11
N PHE A 173 1.87 -7.20 -6.31
CA PHE A 173 1.96 -8.05 -7.50
C PHE A 173 2.71 -7.36 -8.61
N ILE A 174 3.45 -8.13 -9.38
CA ILE A 174 3.82 -7.78 -10.74
C ILE A 174 2.74 -8.30 -11.68
N VAL A 175 2.18 -7.41 -12.51
CA VAL A 175 1.01 -7.69 -13.35
C VAL A 175 1.31 -7.29 -14.79
N TYR A 176 0.99 -8.16 -15.75
CA TYR A 176 1.17 -7.94 -17.17
C TYR A 176 0.18 -8.76 -18.01
N HIS A 177 0.01 -8.40 -19.28
CA HIS A 177 -0.87 -9.14 -20.18
C HIS A 177 -0.23 -10.48 -20.58
N PRO A 178 -0.94 -11.62 -20.47
CA PRO A 178 -0.37 -12.95 -20.76
C PRO A 178 0.06 -13.12 -22.20
N ASP A 179 -0.67 -12.51 -23.16
CA ASP A 179 -0.43 -12.63 -24.59
C ASP A 179 0.56 -11.58 -25.13
N LYS A 180 1.08 -10.71 -24.26
CA LYS A 180 2.06 -9.70 -24.67
C LYS A 180 3.42 -10.37 -24.85
N TYR A 181 4.05 -10.10 -25.98
CA TYR A 181 5.46 -10.47 -26.15
C TYR A 181 6.32 -9.75 -25.10
N LEU A 182 6.95 -10.53 -24.26
CA LEU A 182 7.90 -10.01 -23.28
C LEU A 182 9.29 -10.06 -23.88
N SER A 183 9.89 -8.89 -24.09
CA SER A 183 11.31 -8.83 -24.48
C SER A 183 12.21 -9.47 -23.42
N PRO A 184 13.45 -9.84 -23.74
CA PRO A 184 14.41 -10.33 -22.74
C PRO A 184 14.58 -9.35 -21.57
N GLN A 185 14.55 -8.05 -21.82
CA GLN A 185 14.65 -7.00 -20.80
C GLN A 185 13.40 -6.94 -19.91
N ALA A 186 12.19 -7.06 -20.49
CA ALA A 186 10.95 -7.15 -19.71
C ALA A 186 10.94 -8.41 -18.83
N SER A 187 11.40 -9.54 -19.35
CA SER A 187 11.57 -10.78 -18.59
C SER A 187 12.59 -10.61 -17.45
N LYS A 188 13.68 -9.88 -17.70
CA LYS A 188 14.69 -9.56 -16.68
C LYS A 188 14.11 -8.64 -15.59
N LEU A 189 13.28 -7.66 -15.94
CA LEU A 189 12.58 -6.84 -14.94
C LEU A 189 11.66 -7.67 -14.05
N ILE A 190 10.90 -8.61 -14.65
CA ILE A 190 10.04 -9.52 -13.88
C ILE A 190 10.86 -10.36 -12.90
N GLU A 191 11.98 -10.92 -13.36
CA GLU A 191 12.91 -11.69 -12.51
C GLU A 191 13.41 -10.84 -11.33
N ILE A 192 13.89 -9.62 -11.61
CA ILE A 192 14.37 -8.69 -10.58
C ILE A 192 13.29 -8.41 -9.55
N VAL A 193 12.06 -8.08 -9.98
CA VAL A 193 10.95 -7.80 -9.05
C VAL A 193 10.69 -8.98 -8.12
N LEU A 194 10.73 -10.21 -8.64
CA LEU A 194 10.45 -11.41 -7.86
C LEU A 194 11.59 -11.82 -6.91
N THR A 195 12.79 -11.25 -7.10
CA THR A 195 13.95 -11.47 -6.24
C THR A 195 14.17 -10.35 -5.22
N VAL A 196 13.44 -9.25 -5.34
CA VAL A 196 13.48 -8.21 -4.32
C VAL A 196 12.74 -8.74 -3.09
N SER A 197 13.53 -9.14 -2.11
CA SER A 197 12.99 -9.50 -0.80
C SER A 197 12.20 -8.32 -0.23
N PRO A 198 11.10 -8.57 0.47
CA PRO A 198 10.54 -7.56 1.33
C PRO A 198 11.68 -7.13 2.25
N GLY A 199 12.07 -5.86 2.19
CA GLY A 199 13.00 -5.34 3.19
C GLY A 199 12.49 -5.79 4.56
N ASP A 200 13.35 -6.13 5.50
CA ASP A 200 13.10 -6.75 6.83
C ASP A 200 12.03 -6.03 7.71
N GLN A 201 11.25 -5.16 7.13
CA GLN A 201 10.20 -4.34 7.76
C GLN A 201 8.76 -4.81 7.47
N ALA A 202 8.58 -5.82 6.65
CA ALA A 202 7.27 -6.40 6.42
C ALA A 202 7.12 -7.65 7.31
N VAL A 203 6.33 -7.51 8.36
CA VAL A 203 5.82 -8.62 9.19
C VAL A 203 6.84 -9.25 10.16
N LYS A 204 7.18 -8.55 11.23
CA LYS A 204 7.35 -9.16 12.57
C LYS A 204 6.27 -8.67 13.49
#